data_b6940664016ea6a84b1705703c3aa36f
#
_entry.id   b6940664016ea6a84b1705703c3aa36f
#
_cell.length_a   1.000
_cell.length_b   1.000
_cell.length_c   1.000
_cell.angle_alpha   90.00
_cell.angle_beta   90.00
_cell.angle_gamma   90.00
#
_symmetry.space_group_name_H-M   'P 1'
#
loop_
_entity.id
_entity.type
_entity.pdbx_description
1 polymer ?
#
loop_
_entity_poly.entity_id
_entity_poly.type
_entity_poly.pdbx_seq_one_letter_code
_entity_poly.pdbx_strand_id
1 'polypeptide(L)'
;MKIEHKFELGNQQITLETNRIAKQADASVVVTCGETMVMANICAAKTQKPDIDFFPLTVNYQEKYYASGKIPGGFFKREARPTERETLTSRLIDRPIRPLFHKNFKNETQVTLTVLSYDSVVDPDIIAMYATGAALAISGLPVAGTLGSARVGYIDGKLVANPSIQDMENSELDLVVAGTEEGVLMVESEAQELSENIMLEAVMFGHDFYQTFIKEVQNFASKTEIKTFEVPSLPDFYEGLQKDLSLIHISEPTRPLSI
;
A
#
# COMPACT_ATOMS: atom_id res chain seq x y z
N MET A 1 -10.46 15.12 -17.84
CA MET A 1 -9.75 16.34 -17.42
C MET A 1 -8.81 15.98 -16.30
N LYS A 2 -7.59 16.58 -16.21
CA LYS A 2 -6.66 16.37 -15.07
C LYS A 2 -7.36 16.77 -13.77
N ILE A 3 -7.30 15.95 -12.74
CA ILE A 3 -7.75 16.25 -11.38
C ILE A 3 -6.50 16.27 -10.50
N GLU A 4 -6.38 17.34 -9.73
CA GLU A 4 -5.26 17.56 -8.80
C GLU A 4 -5.80 17.91 -7.42
N HIS A 5 -5.16 17.35 -6.39
CA HIS A 5 -5.50 17.60 -5.00
C HIS A 5 -4.22 17.77 -4.19
N LYS A 6 -4.10 18.91 -3.50
CA LYS A 6 -2.93 19.26 -2.69
C LYS A 6 -3.34 19.42 -1.24
N PHE A 7 -2.53 18.88 -0.35
CA PHE A 7 -2.72 18.98 1.09
C PHE A 7 -1.38 18.89 1.81
N GLU A 8 -1.37 19.26 3.07
CA GLU A 8 -0.23 19.12 3.96
C GLU A 8 -0.40 17.86 4.81
N LEU A 9 0.65 17.06 4.93
CA LEU A 9 0.73 15.88 5.77
C LEU A 9 1.99 16.00 6.66
N GLY A 10 1.80 16.30 7.93
CA GLY A 10 2.90 16.73 8.78
C GLY A 10 3.57 17.99 8.24
N ASN A 11 4.86 17.91 7.99
CA ASN A 11 5.66 19.02 7.43
C ASN A 11 5.85 18.92 5.91
N GLN A 12 5.15 18.01 5.24
CA GLN A 12 5.33 17.72 3.82
C GLN A 12 4.08 18.08 3.02
N GLN A 13 4.26 18.75 1.89
CA GLN A 13 3.18 18.98 0.94
C GLN A 13 3.05 17.76 0.01
N ILE A 14 1.87 17.16 0.00
CA ILE A 14 1.52 16.02 -0.86
C ILE A 14 0.61 16.51 -1.98
N THR A 15 0.90 16.10 -3.20
CA THR A 15 0.06 16.35 -4.37
C THR A 15 -0.38 15.02 -4.98
N LEU A 16 -1.68 14.79 -5.08
CA LEU A 16 -2.30 13.67 -5.80
C LEU A 16 -2.78 14.15 -7.16
N GLU A 17 -2.44 13.42 -8.21
CA GLU A 17 -2.85 13.75 -9.58
C GLU A 17 -3.38 12.52 -10.31
N THR A 18 -4.52 12.64 -11.00
CA THR A 18 -5.09 11.57 -11.84
C THR A 18 -5.55 12.09 -13.20
N ASN A 19 -5.90 11.16 -14.10
CA ASN A 19 -6.40 11.42 -15.46
C ASN A 19 -5.40 12.10 -16.42
N ARG A 20 -4.12 12.11 -16.10
CA ARG A 20 -3.08 12.68 -16.97
C ARG A 20 -2.30 11.61 -17.72
N ILE A 21 -1.84 10.58 -17.00
CA ILE A 21 -0.95 9.52 -17.50
C ILE A 21 -1.69 8.19 -17.39
N ALA A 22 -1.30 7.21 -18.18
CA ALA A 22 -1.80 5.82 -18.16
C ALA A 22 -3.35 5.70 -18.18
N LYS A 23 -3.99 6.44 -19.08
CA LYS A 23 -5.47 6.53 -19.20
C LYS A 23 -6.16 5.21 -19.56
N GLN A 24 -5.42 4.17 -19.94
CA GLN A 24 -5.95 2.83 -20.23
C GLN A 24 -6.01 1.93 -19.00
N ALA A 25 -5.33 2.31 -17.90
CA ALA A 25 -5.44 1.62 -16.62
C ALA A 25 -6.82 1.90 -15.99
N ASP A 26 -7.29 0.99 -15.15
CA ASP A 26 -8.54 1.20 -14.39
C ASP A 26 -8.38 2.36 -13.40
N ALA A 27 -7.20 2.50 -12.82
CA ALA A 27 -6.80 3.67 -12.06
C ALA A 27 -5.33 4.04 -12.29
N SER A 28 -5.04 5.33 -12.32
CA SER A 28 -3.67 5.85 -12.38
C SER A 28 -3.57 7.10 -11.53
N VAL A 29 -2.66 7.09 -10.56
CA VAL A 29 -2.39 8.22 -9.68
C VAL A 29 -0.90 8.51 -9.67
N VAL A 30 -0.54 9.77 -9.77
CA VAL A 30 0.81 10.26 -9.49
C VAL A 30 0.78 11.00 -8.17
N VAL A 31 1.68 10.61 -7.27
CA VAL A 31 1.89 11.30 -5.99
C VAL A 31 3.23 11.99 -6.02
N THR A 32 3.21 13.24 -5.61
CA THR A 32 4.41 14.08 -5.52
C THR A 32 4.58 14.58 -4.09
N CYS A 33 5.78 14.41 -3.55
CA CYS A 33 6.23 14.96 -2.28
C CYS A 33 7.62 15.55 -2.47
N GLY A 34 7.76 16.87 -2.32
CA GLY A 34 8.98 17.56 -2.73
C GLY A 34 9.23 17.38 -4.24
N GLU A 35 10.41 16.89 -4.62
CA GLU A 35 10.75 16.51 -6.00
C GLU A 35 10.64 14.99 -6.24
N THR A 36 10.31 14.20 -5.21
CA THR A 36 10.06 12.76 -5.37
C THR A 36 8.65 12.54 -5.92
N MET A 37 8.57 11.78 -7.03
CA MET A 37 7.33 11.47 -7.72
C MET A 37 7.19 9.96 -7.94
N VAL A 38 6.06 9.41 -7.54
CA VAL A 38 5.74 7.99 -7.77
C VAL A 38 4.38 7.87 -8.46
N MET A 39 4.34 7.05 -9.49
CA MET A 39 3.11 6.72 -10.22
C MET A 39 2.64 5.31 -9.86
N ALA A 40 1.38 5.19 -9.47
CA ALA A 40 0.70 3.92 -9.28
C ALA A 40 -0.32 3.71 -10.39
N ASN A 41 -0.29 2.56 -11.03
CA ASN A 41 -1.27 2.12 -12.01
C ASN A 41 -1.90 0.80 -11.56
N ILE A 42 -3.21 0.72 -11.64
CA ILE A 42 -3.98 -0.48 -11.30
C ILE A 42 -4.72 -0.95 -12.55
N CYS A 43 -4.58 -2.23 -12.86
CA CYS A 43 -5.31 -2.90 -13.91
C CYS A 43 -5.90 -4.20 -13.37
N ALA A 44 -7.19 -4.41 -13.56
CA ALA A 44 -7.85 -5.65 -13.17
C ALA A 44 -8.49 -6.31 -14.40
N ALA A 45 -8.39 -7.64 -14.48
CA ALA A 45 -9.09 -8.40 -15.50
C ALA A 45 -10.60 -8.24 -15.31
N LYS A 46 -11.35 -8.07 -16.40
CA LYS A 46 -12.81 -7.91 -16.34
C LYS A 46 -13.55 -9.19 -15.96
N THR A 47 -12.93 -10.33 -16.19
CA THR A 47 -13.51 -11.65 -15.92
C THR A 47 -12.55 -12.48 -15.10
N GLN A 48 -13.09 -13.28 -14.19
CA GLN A 48 -12.33 -14.25 -13.43
C GLN A 48 -11.94 -15.42 -14.33
N LYS A 49 -10.71 -15.94 -14.17
CA LYS A 49 -10.30 -17.20 -14.81
C LYS A 49 -11.01 -18.37 -14.12
N PRO A 50 -11.46 -19.39 -14.87
CA PRO A 50 -12.03 -20.60 -14.26
C PRO A 50 -10.99 -21.33 -13.38
N ASP A 51 -11.47 -22.03 -12.37
CA ASP A 51 -10.69 -22.91 -11.49
C ASP A 51 -9.60 -22.22 -10.64
N ILE A 52 -9.72 -20.92 -10.38
CA ILE A 52 -8.83 -20.21 -9.46
C ILE A 52 -9.49 -20.15 -8.06
N ASP A 53 -8.80 -20.69 -7.08
CA ASP A 53 -9.20 -20.71 -5.66
C ASP A 53 -8.58 -19.58 -4.82
N PHE A 54 -7.57 -18.89 -5.34
CA PHE A 54 -6.86 -17.78 -4.71
C PHE A 54 -7.07 -16.45 -5.45
N PHE A 55 -6.73 -15.33 -4.80
CA PHE A 55 -6.74 -14.00 -5.41
C PHE A 55 -5.39 -13.71 -6.10
N PRO A 56 -5.36 -13.64 -7.44
CA PRO A 56 -4.12 -13.39 -8.18
C PRO A 56 -3.80 -11.88 -8.22
N LEU A 57 -3.21 -11.38 -7.13
CA LEU A 57 -2.70 -10.03 -7.01
C LEU A 57 -1.19 -10.02 -7.27
N THR A 58 -0.75 -9.14 -8.16
CA THR A 58 0.66 -8.89 -8.45
C THR A 58 0.98 -7.43 -8.19
N VAL A 59 1.95 -7.17 -7.32
CA VAL A 59 2.46 -5.83 -7.04
C VAL A 59 3.88 -5.75 -7.57
N ASN A 60 4.14 -4.77 -8.44
CA ASN A 60 5.45 -4.49 -9.01
C ASN A 60 5.86 -3.06 -8.67
N TYR A 61 6.93 -2.91 -7.93
CA TYR A 61 7.57 -1.64 -7.64
C TYR A 61 8.88 -1.53 -8.38
N GLN A 62 9.14 -0.39 -9.01
CA GLN A 62 10.32 -0.16 -9.83
C GLN A 62 10.91 1.23 -9.59
N GLU A 63 12.20 1.27 -9.28
CA GLU A 63 13.00 2.49 -9.18
C GLU A 63 13.78 2.68 -10.48
N LYS A 64 13.34 3.62 -11.29
CA LYS A 64 14.00 3.87 -12.59
C LYS A 64 15.30 4.65 -12.39
N TYR A 65 16.38 4.25 -13.03
CA TYR A 65 17.67 4.95 -12.94
C TYR A 65 17.56 6.42 -13.36
N TYR A 66 16.72 6.73 -14.35
CA TYR A 66 16.50 8.10 -14.77
C TYR A 66 15.86 8.99 -13.69
N ALA A 67 15.13 8.39 -12.72
CA ALA A 67 14.51 9.14 -11.64
C ALA A 67 15.54 9.89 -10.78
N SER A 68 16.75 9.36 -10.66
CA SER A 68 17.89 9.99 -10.00
C SER A 68 18.93 10.56 -10.97
N GLY A 69 18.57 10.78 -12.25
CA GLY A 69 19.46 11.31 -13.27
C GLY A 69 20.60 10.37 -13.66
N LYS A 70 20.47 9.07 -13.39
CA LYS A 70 21.52 8.07 -13.64
C LYS A 70 21.21 7.20 -14.85
N ILE A 71 22.24 6.58 -15.41
CA ILE A 71 22.15 5.59 -16.47
C ILE A 71 22.45 4.21 -15.85
N PRO A 72 21.74 3.13 -16.24
CA PRO A 72 22.04 1.80 -15.77
C PRO A 72 23.52 1.43 -15.96
N GLY A 73 24.12 0.92 -14.90
CA GLY A 73 25.51 0.46 -14.90
C GLY A 73 25.66 -0.92 -15.59
N GLY A 74 26.85 -1.47 -15.49
CA GLY A 74 27.18 -2.80 -16.00
C GLY A 74 27.35 -2.84 -17.52
N PHE A 75 27.62 -4.03 -18.05
CA PHE A 75 27.93 -4.26 -19.46
C PHE A 75 26.73 -3.97 -20.38
N PHE A 76 25.55 -4.40 -20.00
CA PHE A 76 24.36 -4.31 -20.85
C PHE A 76 23.71 -2.91 -20.89
N LYS A 77 24.05 -2.01 -19.96
CA LYS A 77 23.43 -0.68 -19.85
C LYS A 77 21.89 -0.71 -19.83
N ARG A 78 21.33 -1.73 -19.17
CA ARG A 78 19.88 -1.96 -19.05
C ARG A 78 19.49 -2.17 -17.60
N GLU A 79 18.28 -1.78 -17.27
CA GLU A 79 17.60 -2.23 -16.06
C GLU A 79 17.27 -3.71 -16.22
N ALA A 80 17.77 -4.53 -15.31
CA ALA A 80 17.66 -5.97 -15.36
C ALA A 80 16.47 -6.47 -14.52
N ARG A 81 16.71 -7.52 -13.74
CA ARG A 81 15.73 -8.02 -12.77
C ARG A 81 15.54 -7.00 -11.63
N PRO A 82 14.36 -7.00 -10.99
CA PRO A 82 14.16 -6.18 -9.79
C PRO A 82 15.26 -6.43 -8.76
N THR A 83 15.68 -5.36 -8.10
CA THR A 83 16.62 -5.42 -6.99
C THR A 83 15.96 -6.05 -5.77
N GLU A 84 16.75 -6.43 -4.76
CA GLU A 84 16.22 -6.91 -3.49
C GLU A 84 15.31 -5.86 -2.84
N ARG A 85 15.73 -4.59 -2.81
CA ARG A 85 14.92 -3.48 -2.31
C ARG A 85 13.57 -3.35 -3.04
N GLU A 86 13.58 -3.36 -4.37
CA GLU A 86 12.34 -3.30 -5.16
C GLU A 86 11.40 -4.47 -4.86
N THR A 87 11.96 -5.66 -4.65
CA THR A 87 11.19 -6.85 -4.30
C THR A 87 10.60 -6.75 -2.89
N LEU A 88 11.38 -6.28 -1.91
CA LEU A 88 10.90 -6.08 -0.54
C LEU A 88 9.85 -4.98 -0.45
N THR A 89 10.05 -3.87 -1.15
CA THR A 89 9.05 -2.79 -1.23
C THR A 89 7.76 -3.25 -1.90
N SER A 90 7.85 -4.08 -2.96
CA SER A 90 6.65 -4.70 -3.57
C SER A 90 5.87 -5.53 -2.56
N ARG A 91 6.55 -6.29 -1.71
CA ARG A 91 5.93 -7.09 -0.65
C ARG A 91 5.37 -6.23 0.49
N LEU A 92 6.09 -5.16 0.86
CA LEU A 92 5.65 -4.19 1.84
C LEU A 92 4.28 -3.59 1.45
N ILE A 93 4.07 -3.34 0.16
CA ILE A 93 2.83 -2.80 -0.40
C ILE A 93 1.76 -3.89 -0.57
N ASP A 94 2.13 -5.10 -1.01
CA ASP A 94 1.19 -6.21 -1.21
C ASP A 94 0.50 -6.64 0.09
N ARG A 95 1.24 -6.71 1.19
CA ARG A 95 0.75 -7.22 2.48
C ARG A 95 -0.47 -6.46 3.02
N PRO A 96 -0.49 -5.13 3.11
CA PRO A 96 -1.64 -4.40 3.65
C PRO A 96 -2.81 -4.30 2.66
N ILE A 97 -2.58 -4.36 1.33
CA ILE A 97 -3.67 -4.22 0.36
C ILE A 97 -4.41 -5.52 0.10
N ARG A 98 -3.74 -6.67 0.16
CA ARG A 98 -4.32 -7.97 -0.14
C ARG A 98 -5.55 -8.31 0.73
N PRO A 99 -5.55 -8.11 2.05
CA PRO A 99 -6.71 -8.37 2.89
C PRO A 99 -7.87 -7.40 2.68
N LEU A 100 -7.65 -6.25 2.04
CA LEU A 100 -8.69 -5.27 1.76
C LEU A 100 -9.64 -5.72 0.66
N PHE A 101 -9.19 -6.57 -0.25
CA PHE A 101 -10.03 -7.05 -1.34
C PHE A 101 -11.13 -7.99 -0.85
N HIS A 102 -12.32 -7.85 -1.44
CA HIS A 102 -13.45 -8.71 -1.13
C HIS A 102 -13.10 -10.18 -1.42
N LYS A 103 -13.45 -11.10 -0.51
CA LYS A 103 -13.08 -12.52 -0.57
C LYS A 103 -13.51 -13.24 -1.86
N ASN A 104 -14.60 -12.80 -2.47
CA ASN A 104 -15.13 -13.36 -3.71
C ASN A 104 -14.53 -12.73 -4.98
N PHE A 105 -13.74 -11.67 -4.82
CA PHE A 105 -13.08 -11.04 -5.95
C PHE A 105 -11.78 -11.79 -6.27
N LYS A 106 -11.77 -12.48 -7.40
CA LYS A 106 -10.64 -13.31 -7.84
C LYS A 106 -10.16 -12.94 -9.25
N ASN A 107 -10.48 -11.71 -9.69
CA ASN A 107 -9.97 -11.22 -10.95
C ASN A 107 -8.49 -10.91 -10.84
N GLU A 108 -7.72 -11.33 -11.84
CA GLU A 108 -6.29 -11.02 -11.89
C GLU A 108 -6.09 -9.50 -11.81
N THR A 109 -5.37 -9.05 -10.80
CA THR A 109 -5.14 -7.63 -10.52
C THR A 109 -3.66 -7.34 -10.48
N GLN A 110 -3.25 -6.30 -11.19
CA GLN A 110 -1.87 -5.83 -11.22
C GLN A 110 -1.80 -4.40 -10.70
N VAL A 111 -0.91 -4.18 -9.74
CA VAL A 111 -0.54 -2.87 -9.23
C VAL A 111 0.89 -2.61 -9.64
N THR A 112 1.10 -1.62 -10.47
CA THR A 112 2.44 -1.26 -10.97
C THR A 112 2.80 0.12 -10.47
N LEU A 113 3.90 0.19 -9.73
CA LEU A 113 4.43 1.41 -9.14
C LEU A 113 5.77 1.75 -9.81
N THR A 114 5.90 3.00 -10.21
CA THR A 114 7.11 3.48 -10.87
C THR A 114 7.56 4.78 -10.25
N VAL A 115 8.79 4.81 -9.75
CA VAL A 115 9.44 6.04 -9.29
C VAL A 115 9.86 6.83 -10.52
N LEU A 116 9.26 8.01 -10.71
CA LEU A 116 9.49 8.88 -11.86
C LEU A 116 10.57 9.93 -11.60
N SER A 117 10.66 10.41 -10.35
CA SER A 117 11.64 11.38 -9.89
C SER A 117 12.01 11.09 -8.44
N TYR A 118 13.23 11.40 -8.04
CA TYR A 118 13.74 11.12 -6.70
C TYR A 118 14.74 12.20 -6.28
N ASP A 119 14.47 12.84 -5.14
CA ASP A 119 15.26 13.95 -4.58
C ASP A 119 16.29 13.54 -3.52
N SER A 120 16.32 12.27 -3.14
CA SER A 120 17.18 11.75 -2.06
C SER A 120 16.86 12.31 -0.66
N VAL A 121 15.71 12.95 -0.48
CA VAL A 121 15.25 13.48 0.82
C VAL A 121 14.13 12.61 1.38
N VAL A 122 13.13 12.30 0.54
CA VAL A 122 11.97 11.50 0.91
C VAL A 122 12.10 10.10 0.35
N ASP A 123 11.91 9.07 1.20
CA ASP A 123 11.95 7.69 0.73
C ASP A 123 10.74 7.39 -0.17
N PRO A 124 10.96 6.92 -1.40
CA PRO A 124 9.90 6.69 -2.37
C PRO A 124 8.96 5.53 -2.02
N ASP A 125 9.31 4.65 -1.10
CA ASP A 125 8.48 3.51 -0.71
C ASP A 125 7.18 3.95 0.00
N ILE A 126 7.24 4.93 0.92
CA ILE A 126 6.06 5.49 1.58
C ILE A 126 5.20 6.26 0.57
N ILE A 127 5.83 7.00 -0.35
CA ILE A 127 5.11 7.69 -1.42
C ILE A 127 4.43 6.69 -2.35
N ALA A 128 5.05 5.52 -2.59
CA ALA A 128 4.45 4.43 -3.34
C ALA A 128 3.22 3.82 -2.63
N MET A 129 3.27 3.71 -1.29
CA MET A 129 2.11 3.29 -0.51
C MET A 129 0.97 4.31 -0.61
N TYR A 130 1.27 5.61 -0.55
CA TYR A 130 0.29 6.68 -0.77
C TYR A 130 -0.32 6.61 -2.16
N ALA A 131 0.50 6.41 -3.17
CA ALA A 131 0.05 6.28 -4.56
C ALA A 131 -0.86 5.06 -4.72
N THR A 132 -0.54 3.94 -4.06
CA THR A 132 -1.36 2.73 -4.04
C THR A 132 -2.71 2.96 -3.37
N GLY A 133 -2.72 3.57 -2.17
CA GLY A 133 -3.95 3.89 -1.44
C GLY A 133 -4.88 4.80 -2.23
N ALA A 134 -4.33 5.86 -2.83
CA ALA A 134 -5.08 6.78 -3.66
C ALA A 134 -5.59 6.12 -4.96
N ALA A 135 -4.78 5.28 -5.61
CA ALA A 135 -5.17 4.56 -6.82
C ALA A 135 -6.26 3.51 -6.54
N LEU A 136 -6.17 2.76 -5.44
CA LEU A 136 -7.21 1.82 -5.01
C LEU A 136 -8.53 2.55 -4.74
N ALA A 137 -8.51 3.70 -4.07
CA ALA A 137 -9.69 4.46 -3.75
C ALA A 137 -10.48 4.94 -4.99
N ILE A 138 -9.79 5.20 -6.13
CA ILE A 138 -10.42 5.64 -7.38
C ILE A 138 -10.59 4.52 -8.41
N SER A 139 -10.11 3.31 -8.14
CA SER A 139 -10.14 2.19 -9.10
C SER A 139 -11.51 1.57 -9.29
N GLY A 140 -12.42 1.73 -8.32
CA GLY A 140 -13.71 1.06 -8.29
C GLY A 140 -13.64 -0.44 -8.00
N LEU A 141 -12.45 -0.95 -7.64
CA LEU A 141 -12.28 -2.32 -7.18
C LEU A 141 -12.96 -2.52 -5.82
N PRO A 142 -13.45 -3.74 -5.52
CA PRO A 142 -14.14 -4.02 -4.28
C PRO A 142 -13.15 -4.16 -3.11
N VAL A 143 -12.67 -3.03 -2.62
CA VAL A 143 -11.76 -2.94 -1.46
C VAL A 143 -12.49 -2.37 -0.25
N ALA A 144 -12.20 -2.91 0.92
CA ALA A 144 -12.74 -2.44 2.19
C ALA A 144 -11.86 -1.33 2.77
N GLY A 145 -12.37 -0.10 2.73
CA GLY A 145 -11.68 1.06 3.29
C GLY A 145 -10.58 1.64 2.40
N THR A 146 -10.01 2.73 2.85
CA THR A 146 -8.90 3.43 2.18
C THR A 146 -7.60 3.10 2.90
N LEU A 147 -6.56 2.72 2.16
CA LEU A 147 -5.24 2.44 2.72
C LEU A 147 -4.53 3.74 3.09
N GLY A 148 -4.09 3.83 4.33
CA GLY A 148 -3.12 4.80 4.81
C GLY A 148 -1.83 4.11 5.27
N SER A 149 -0.74 4.86 5.33
CA SER A 149 0.55 4.37 5.82
C SER A 149 1.39 5.50 6.39
N ALA A 150 2.35 5.15 7.22
CA ALA A 150 3.36 6.08 7.72
C ALA A 150 4.66 5.33 8.03
N ARG A 151 5.79 6.00 7.87
CA ARG A 151 7.06 5.59 8.48
C ARG A 151 7.21 6.36 9.78
N VAL A 152 7.61 5.68 10.84
CA VAL A 152 7.85 6.28 12.14
C VAL A 152 9.28 6.01 12.56
N GLY A 153 10.01 7.08 12.83
CA GLY A 153 11.34 7.03 13.46
C GLY A 153 11.27 7.37 14.94
N TYR A 154 12.27 6.94 15.69
CA TYR A 154 12.51 7.35 17.08
C TYR A 154 13.87 8.03 17.17
N ILE A 155 13.86 9.37 17.29
CA ILE A 155 15.02 10.24 17.17
C ILE A 155 15.07 11.15 18.39
N ASP A 156 16.21 11.17 19.10
CA ASP A 156 16.41 11.98 20.31
C ASP A 156 15.26 11.81 21.35
N GLY A 157 14.78 10.58 21.52
CA GLY A 157 13.72 10.26 22.47
C GLY A 157 12.33 10.71 22.05
N LYS A 158 12.11 10.99 20.75
CA LYS A 158 10.81 11.44 20.20
C LYS A 158 10.40 10.64 18.97
N LEU A 159 9.12 10.39 18.85
CA LEU A 159 8.53 9.81 17.64
C LEU A 159 8.41 10.88 16.54
N VAL A 160 8.85 10.56 15.35
CA VAL A 160 8.80 11.42 14.17
C VAL A 160 8.14 10.65 13.03
N ALA A 161 7.09 11.26 12.43
CA ALA A 161 6.42 10.67 11.28
C ALA A 161 7.10 11.10 9.98
N ASN A 162 7.31 10.15 9.08
CA ASN A 162 7.95 10.33 7.78
C ASN A 162 9.25 11.14 7.85
N PRO A 163 10.21 10.74 8.69
CA PRO A 163 11.49 11.43 8.78
C PRO A 163 12.20 11.39 7.42
N SER A 164 13.10 12.36 7.20
CA SER A 164 13.96 12.35 6.01
C SER A 164 14.93 11.16 6.04
N ILE A 165 15.49 10.81 4.88
CA ILE A 165 16.51 9.75 4.79
C ILE A 165 17.70 10.06 5.70
N GLN A 166 18.10 11.33 5.81
CA GLN A 166 19.21 11.75 6.70
C GLN A 166 18.84 11.61 8.18
N ASP A 167 17.60 11.96 8.55
CA ASP A 167 17.14 11.82 9.94
C ASP A 167 17.06 10.35 10.35
N MET A 168 16.70 9.46 9.40
CA MET A 168 16.64 8.01 9.65
C MET A 168 18.01 7.39 9.99
N GLU A 169 19.12 7.96 9.54
CA GLU A 169 20.46 7.49 9.90
C GLU A 169 20.73 7.55 11.42
N ASN A 170 20.05 8.46 12.13
CA ASN A 170 20.17 8.64 13.58
C ASN A 170 18.97 8.06 14.35
N SER A 171 18.08 7.35 13.70
CA SER A 171 16.89 6.79 14.33
C SER A 171 17.17 5.44 14.97
N GLU A 172 16.68 5.24 16.19
CA GLU A 172 16.69 3.95 16.88
C GLU A 172 15.54 3.03 16.45
N LEU A 173 14.61 3.54 15.62
CA LEU A 173 13.44 2.83 15.09
C LEU A 173 13.25 3.16 13.63
N ASP A 174 13.10 2.15 12.79
CA ASP A 174 12.48 2.23 11.48
C ASP A 174 11.21 1.38 11.51
N LEU A 175 10.05 2.03 11.60
CA LEU A 175 8.76 1.38 11.67
C LEU A 175 7.89 1.84 10.53
N VAL A 176 7.44 0.90 9.69
CA VAL A 176 6.39 1.15 8.71
C VAL A 176 5.08 0.57 9.23
N VAL A 177 4.08 1.41 9.33
CA VAL A 177 2.71 1.03 9.72
C VAL A 177 1.73 1.38 8.62
N ALA A 178 0.82 0.46 8.31
CA ALA A 178 -0.21 0.65 7.30
C ALA A 178 -1.53 0.03 7.74
N GLY A 179 -2.63 0.66 7.34
CA GLY A 179 -3.97 0.20 7.68
C GLY A 179 -5.07 1.08 7.11
N THR A 180 -6.23 0.97 7.70
CA THR A 180 -7.44 1.73 7.34
C THR A 180 -7.84 2.65 8.49
N GLU A 181 -9.01 3.30 8.37
CA GLU A 181 -9.60 4.06 9.47
C GLU A 181 -9.89 3.17 10.70
N GLU A 182 -10.25 1.91 10.46
CA GLU A 182 -10.69 0.99 11.52
C GLU A 182 -9.53 0.39 12.32
N GLY A 183 -8.33 0.31 11.73
CA GLY A 183 -7.18 -0.26 12.42
C GLY A 183 -5.97 -0.53 11.54
N VAL A 184 -4.93 -1.00 12.22
CA VAL A 184 -3.64 -1.35 11.61
C VAL A 184 -3.74 -2.74 10.98
N LEU A 185 -3.29 -2.87 9.74
CA LEU A 185 -3.26 -4.12 8.97
C LEU A 185 -1.85 -4.70 8.85
N MET A 186 -0.84 -3.85 8.86
CA MET A 186 0.54 -4.26 8.67
C MET A 186 1.47 -3.38 9.50
N VAL A 187 2.42 -4.04 10.15
CA VAL A 187 3.55 -3.44 10.85
C VAL A 187 4.81 -4.16 10.38
N GLU A 188 5.83 -3.40 10.04
CA GLU A 188 7.18 -3.90 9.75
C GLU A 188 8.18 -2.96 10.40
N SER A 189 9.10 -3.50 11.21
CA SER A 189 10.01 -2.66 11.99
C SER A 189 11.38 -3.27 12.15
N GLU A 190 12.36 -2.38 12.22
CA GLU A 190 13.71 -2.61 12.72
C GLU A 190 13.95 -1.66 13.90
N ALA A 191 14.34 -2.18 15.07
CA ALA A 191 14.48 -1.40 16.29
C ALA A 191 15.73 -1.79 17.07
N GLN A 192 16.35 -0.81 17.72
CA GLN A 192 17.53 -0.99 18.59
C GLN A 192 17.08 -1.25 20.03
N GLU A 193 16.53 -2.45 20.30
CA GLU A 193 16.12 -2.92 21.65
C GLU A 193 15.20 -1.96 22.42
N LEU A 194 14.30 -1.26 21.72
CA LEU A 194 13.33 -0.36 22.35
C LEU A 194 12.31 -1.15 23.18
N SER A 195 11.77 -0.50 24.22
CA SER A 195 10.76 -1.11 25.08
C SER A 195 9.44 -1.34 24.35
N GLU A 196 8.68 -2.35 24.76
CA GLU A 196 7.36 -2.66 24.19
C GLU A 196 6.38 -1.45 24.24
N ASN A 197 6.48 -0.63 25.29
CA ASN A 197 5.65 0.57 25.42
C ASN A 197 5.96 1.59 24.31
N ILE A 198 7.23 1.84 24.02
CA ILE A 198 7.65 2.74 22.94
C ILE A 198 7.21 2.18 21.58
N MET A 199 7.34 0.87 21.37
CA MET A 199 6.91 0.23 20.14
C MET A 199 5.40 0.35 19.91
N LEU A 200 4.60 0.13 20.96
CA LEU A 200 3.15 0.30 20.89
C LEU A 200 2.76 1.76 20.62
N GLU A 201 3.42 2.69 21.32
CA GLU A 201 3.20 4.13 21.13
C GLU A 201 3.54 4.57 19.70
N ALA A 202 4.63 4.03 19.13
CA ALA A 202 5.03 4.29 17.75
C ALA A 202 4.00 3.79 16.72
N VAL A 203 3.43 2.61 16.92
CA VAL A 203 2.37 2.07 16.06
C VAL A 203 1.13 2.96 16.11
N MET A 204 0.70 3.36 17.30
CA MET A 204 -0.46 4.24 17.48
C MET A 204 -0.21 5.64 16.88
N PHE A 205 0.98 6.19 17.09
CA PHE A 205 1.38 7.46 16.52
C PHE A 205 1.32 7.44 14.97
N GLY A 206 1.84 6.39 14.35
CA GLY A 206 1.76 6.21 12.91
C GLY A 206 0.33 6.04 12.40
N HIS A 207 -0.51 5.29 13.14
CA HIS A 207 -1.94 5.13 12.85
C HIS A 207 -2.66 6.48 12.85
N ASP A 208 -2.49 7.27 13.89
CA ASP A 208 -3.13 8.58 14.00
C ASP A 208 -2.64 9.55 12.91
N PHE A 209 -1.35 9.48 12.57
CA PHE A 209 -0.78 10.32 11.53
C PHE A 209 -1.41 10.07 10.16
N TYR A 210 -1.54 8.81 9.71
CA TYR A 210 -2.07 8.52 8.39
C TYR A 210 -3.59 8.69 8.28
N GLN A 211 -4.34 8.87 9.38
CA GLN A 211 -5.77 9.20 9.30
C GLN A 211 -6.04 10.48 8.52
N THR A 212 -5.15 11.45 8.60
CA THR A 212 -5.22 12.68 7.81
C THR A 212 -5.10 12.37 6.32
N PHE A 213 -4.15 11.51 5.94
CA PHE A 213 -3.98 11.06 4.56
C PHE A 213 -5.23 10.35 4.03
N ILE A 214 -5.82 9.44 4.81
CA ILE A 214 -7.05 8.72 4.42
C ILE A 214 -8.19 9.70 4.10
N LYS A 215 -8.42 10.71 4.93
CA LYS A 215 -9.44 11.73 4.72
C LYS A 215 -9.20 12.51 3.41
N GLU A 216 -7.95 12.87 3.13
CA GLU A 216 -7.60 13.60 1.92
C GLU A 216 -7.73 12.74 0.66
N VAL A 217 -7.45 11.44 0.75
CA VAL A 217 -7.70 10.49 -0.36
C VAL A 217 -9.20 10.32 -0.61
N GLN A 218 -10.03 10.28 0.41
CA GLN A 218 -11.50 10.23 0.26
C GLN A 218 -12.02 11.50 -0.40
N ASN A 219 -11.50 12.68 -0.02
CA ASN A 219 -11.80 13.96 -0.66
C ASN A 219 -11.35 13.97 -2.13
N PHE A 220 -10.22 13.36 -2.45
CA PHE A 220 -9.74 13.21 -3.81
C PHE A 220 -10.62 12.27 -4.63
N ALA A 221 -10.98 11.12 -4.08
CA ALA A 221 -11.83 10.13 -4.73
C ALA A 221 -13.23 10.69 -5.06
N SER A 222 -13.81 11.52 -4.18
CA SER A 222 -15.10 12.16 -4.40
C SER A 222 -15.14 13.10 -5.64
N LYS A 223 -13.99 13.57 -6.11
CA LYS A 223 -13.85 14.41 -7.31
C LYS A 223 -13.72 13.60 -8.61
N THR A 224 -13.65 12.26 -8.49
CA THR A 224 -13.34 11.37 -9.61
C THR A 224 -14.55 10.50 -9.93
N GLU A 225 -14.83 10.30 -11.21
CA GLU A 225 -15.83 9.33 -11.64
C GLU A 225 -15.26 7.92 -11.48
N ILE A 226 -15.88 7.13 -10.62
CA ILE A 226 -15.45 5.76 -10.31
C ILE A 226 -16.36 4.77 -10.98
N LYS A 227 -15.79 3.84 -11.76
CA LYS A 227 -16.52 2.70 -12.34
C LYS A 227 -16.38 1.52 -11.40
N THR A 228 -17.47 1.12 -10.76
CA THR A 228 -17.48 -0.02 -9.83
C THR A 228 -17.36 -1.35 -10.55
N PHE A 229 -16.55 -2.25 -10.00
CA PHE A 229 -16.50 -3.64 -10.42
C PHE A 229 -17.60 -4.45 -9.74
N GLU A 230 -18.24 -5.35 -10.48
CA GLU A 230 -19.20 -6.28 -9.91
C GLU A 230 -18.47 -7.39 -9.14
N VAL A 231 -18.95 -7.66 -7.94
CA VAL A 231 -18.48 -8.78 -7.12
C VAL A 231 -19.42 -9.96 -7.35
N PRO A 232 -18.93 -11.14 -7.74
CA PRO A 232 -19.79 -12.33 -7.87
C PRO A 232 -20.48 -12.65 -6.54
N SER A 233 -21.80 -12.84 -6.56
CA SER A 233 -22.55 -13.29 -5.40
C SER A 233 -22.15 -14.75 -5.07
N LEU A 234 -22.02 -15.04 -3.80
CA LEU A 234 -21.88 -16.44 -3.38
C LEU A 234 -23.21 -17.17 -3.59
N PRO A 235 -23.17 -18.48 -3.90
CA PRO A 235 -24.37 -19.31 -3.89
C PRO A 235 -25.07 -19.26 -2.52
N ASP A 236 -26.40 -19.29 -2.49
CA ASP A 236 -27.23 -19.15 -1.27
C ASP A 236 -26.89 -20.15 -0.17
N PHE A 237 -26.38 -21.34 -0.53
CA PHE A 237 -25.99 -22.37 0.43
C PHE A 237 -24.67 -22.08 1.18
N TYR A 238 -23.88 -21.11 0.71
CA TYR A 238 -22.54 -20.87 1.25
C TYR A 238 -22.56 -20.32 2.68
N GLU A 239 -23.53 -19.45 2.99
CA GLU A 239 -23.67 -18.91 4.34
C GLU A 239 -24.07 -20.00 5.37
N GLY A 240 -24.89 -20.95 4.96
CA GLY A 240 -25.24 -22.11 5.77
C GLY A 240 -24.01 -22.98 6.07
N LEU A 241 -23.27 -23.34 5.03
CA LEU A 241 -22.04 -24.12 5.16
C LEU A 241 -20.98 -23.42 6.03
N GLN A 242 -20.82 -22.12 5.90
CA GLN A 242 -19.85 -21.35 6.71
C GLN A 242 -20.21 -21.38 8.20
N LYS A 243 -21.51 -21.30 8.53
CA LYS A 243 -21.99 -21.43 9.92
C LYS A 243 -21.74 -22.84 10.47
N ASP A 244 -22.05 -23.85 9.69
CA ASP A 244 -21.86 -25.23 10.10
C ASP A 244 -20.38 -25.60 10.31
N LEU A 245 -19.50 -25.13 9.39
CA LEU A 245 -18.06 -25.30 9.51
C LEU A 245 -17.47 -24.54 10.69
N SER A 246 -17.96 -23.32 11.00
CA SER A 246 -17.50 -22.58 12.17
C SER A 246 -17.86 -23.29 13.49
N LEU A 247 -19.02 -23.94 13.55
CA LEU A 247 -19.43 -24.73 14.69
C LEU A 247 -18.56 -25.99 14.90
N ILE A 248 -18.08 -26.60 13.82
CA ILE A 248 -17.16 -27.75 13.89
C ILE A 248 -15.82 -27.32 14.51
N HIS A 249 -15.28 -26.18 14.14
CA HIS A 249 -14.04 -25.66 14.74
C HIS A 249 -14.16 -25.26 16.21
N ILE A 250 -15.36 -24.90 16.67
CA ILE A 250 -15.63 -24.60 18.09
C ILE A 250 -15.86 -25.87 18.90
N SER A 251 -16.43 -26.95 18.29
CA SER A 251 -16.82 -28.15 18.97
C SER A 251 -15.76 -29.26 18.97
N GLU A 252 -14.80 -29.26 18.06
CA GLU A 252 -13.66 -30.18 18.10
C GLU A 252 -12.53 -29.59 18.94
N PRO A 253 -12.25 -30.15 20.14
CA PRO A 253 -11.02 -29.81 20.84
C PRO A 253 -9.85 -30.22 19.97
N THR A 254 -8.89 -29.32 19.82
CA THR A 254 -7.63 -29.54 19.11
C THR A 254 -7.12 -30.93 19.39
N ARG A 255 -7.06 -31.76 18.35
CA ARG A 255 -6.50 -33.12 18.42
C ARG A 255 -5.13 -33.02 19.06
N PRO A 256 -4.86 -33.67 20.20
CA PRO A 256 -3.51 -33.65 20.74
C PRO A 256 -2.60 -34.26 19.68
N LEU A 257 -1.58 -33.54 19.26
CA LEU A 257 -0.51 -34.09 18.45
C LEU A 257 0.14 -35.19 19.30
N SER A 258 -0.27 -36.42 19.06
CA SER A 258 0.45 -37.57 19.58
C SER A 258 1.82 -37.57 18.94
N ILE A 259 2.81 -37.32 19.75
CA ILE A 259 4.24 -37.47 19.45
C ILE A 259 4.51 -38.94 19.09
#